data_88e072b3b3ecfc7feb970346aa21e625
#
_entry.id   88e072b3b3ecfc7feb970346aa21e625
#
_cell.length_a   1.000
_cell.length_b   1.000
_cell.length_c   1.000
_cell.angle_alpha   90.00
_cell.angle_beta   90.00
_cell.angle_gamma   90.00
#
_symmetry.space_group_name_H-M   'P 1'
#
loop_
_entity.id
_entity.type
_entity.pdbx_description
1 polymer ?
#
loop_
_entity_poly.entity_id
_entity_poly.type
_entity_poly.pdbx_seq_one_letter_code
_entity_poly.pdbx_strand_id
1 'polypeptide(L)'
;MKSSLPFQGKKEKITRSLYFDDFHVGQRFVTKGRTVTEADVVNFASLTWDHNQLHTDAEYAAGTYYGKRIAHGLLGIAIHAGLAYQLTEESILAFLELKWQFKLPLFIGD
;
A
#
# COMPACT_ATOMS: atom_id res chain seq x y z
N MET A 1 -5.32 -3.54 9.26
CA MET A 1 -5.28 -3.16 10.69
C MET A 1 -6.62 -2.56 11.08
N LYS A 2 -7.19 -3.04 12.16
CA LYS A 2 -8.42 -2.44 12.68
C LYS A 2 -8.06 -1.15 13.41
N SER A 3 -8.82 -0.09 13.16
CA SER A 3 -8.72 1.13 13.95
C SER A 3 -9.22 0.87 15.38
N SER A 4 -8.54 1.44 16.38
CA SER A 4 -8.99 1.43 17.76
C SER A 4 -10.17 2.40 17.97
N LEU A 5 -10.43 3.29 17.03
CA LEU A 5 -11.54 4.24 17.08
C LEU A 5 -12.81 3.61 16.51
N PRO A 6 -13.98 3.90 17.09
CA PRO A 6 -15.24 3.45 16.50
C PRO A 6 -15.45 4.11 15.13
N PHE A 7 -16.17 3.42 14.27
CA PHE A 7 -16.59 3.98 12.98
C PHE A 7 -17.45 5.23 13.21
N GLN A 8 -17.06 6.35 12.60
CA GLN A 8 -17.71 7.64 12.78
C GLN A 8 -18.32 8.21 11.51
N GLY A 9 -18.15 7.60 10.36
CA GLY A 9 -18.68 8.08 9.11
C GLY A 9 -18.95 6.97 8.11
N LYS A 10 -19.70 7.31 7.06
CA LYS A 10 -19.92 6.42 5.93
C LYS A 10 -18.63 6.21 5.16
N LYS A 11 -18.51 5.06 4.49
CA LYS A 11 -17.48 4.83 3.49
C LYS A 11 -17.77 5.71 2.28
N GLU A 12 -16.82 6.54 1.92
CA GLU A 12 -16.94 7.47 0.81
C GLU A 12 -16.05 7.06 -0.34
N LYS A 13 -16.55 7.21 -1.55
CA LYS A 13 -15.71 7.08 -2.74
C LYS A 13 -14.87 8.34 -2.90
N ILE A 14 -13.63 8.17 -3.38
CA ILE A 14 -12.77 9.31 -3.71
C ILE A 14 -13.24 9.86 -5.05
N THR A 15 -13.80 11.07 -5.07
CA THR A 15 -14.33 11.70 -6.28
C THR A 15 -13.61 13.00 -6.65
N ARG A 16 -12.85 13.56 -5.73
CA ARG A 16 -12.10 14.82 -5.93
C ARG A 16 -10.98 14.91 -4.93
N SER A 17 -10.05 15.81 -5.17
CA SER A 17 -9.06 16.20 -4.18
C SER A 17 -9.71 16.97 -3.04
N LEU A 18 -9.23 16.70 -1.83
CA LEU A 18 -9.67 17.39 -0.62
C LEU A 18 -8.55 18.31 -0.13
N TYR A 19 -8.93 19.46 0.40
CA TYR A 19 -8.01 20.38 1.07
C TYR A 19 -8.06 20.14 2.57
N PHE A 20 -7.12 20.71 3.30
CA PHE A 20 -6.97 20.46 4.74
C PHE A 20 -8.29 20.60 5.52
N ASP A 21 -9.04 21.64 5.25
CA ASP A 21 -10.30 21.91 5.96
C ASP A 21 -11.44 20.95 5.60
N ASP A 22 -11.27 20.18 4.52
CA ASP A 22 -12.26 19.19 4.10
C ASP A 22 -12.13 17.86 4.86
N PHE A 23 -11.02 17.64 5.55
CA PHE A 23 -10.78 16.41 6.29
C PHE A 23 -11.34 16.48 7.70
N HIS A 24 -11.98 15.40 8.12
CA HIS A 24 -12.52 15.25 9.47
C HIS A 24 -12.09 13.95 10.09
N VAL A 25 -11.83 13.95 11.38
CA VAL A 25 -11.50 12.73 12.11
C VAL A 25 -12.65 11.72 11.99
N GLY A 26 -12.31 10.49 11.67
CA GLY A 26 -13.29 9.42 11.51
C GLY A 26 -13.81 9.24 10.08
N GLN A 27 -13.42 10.10 9.13
CA GLN A 27 -13.75 9.88 7.72
C GLN A 27 -13.18 8.55 7.22
N ARG A 28 -13.91 7.92 6.33
CA ARG A 28 -13.50 6.67 5.68
C ARG A 28 -13.69 6.77 4.18
N PHE A 29 -12.65 6.42 3.45
CA PHE A 29 -12.65 6.42 1.99
C PHE A 29 -12.45 5.01 1.46
N VAL A 30 -13.08 4.70 0.35
CA VAL A 30 -12.93 3.44 -0.36
C VAL A 30 -12.24 3.70 -1.69
N THR A 31 -11.11 3.06 -1.89
CA THR A 31 -10.39 3.12 -3.16
C THR A 31 -10.83 1.97 -4.08
N LYS A 32 -10.45 2.06 -5.35
CA LYS A 32 -10.51 0.89 -6.22
C LYS A 32 -9.56 -0.18 -5.67
N GLY A 33 -9.88 -1.45 -5.92
CA GLY A 33 -8.96 -2.54 -5.66
C GLY A 33 -7.99 -2.73 -6.84
N ARG A 34 -6.88 -3.36 -6.55
CA ARG A 34 -5.97 -3.86 -7.59
C ARG A 34 -5.25 -5.09 -7.08
N THR A 35 -4.92 -5.99 -7.98
CA THR A 35 -4.15 -7.20 -7.66
C THR A 35 -2.66 -6.90 -7.73
N VAL A 36 -1.90 -7.39 -6.77
CA VAL A 36 -0.43 -7.39 -6.81
C VAL A 36 0.02 -8.47 -7.77
N THR A 37 0.76 -8.09 -8.80
CA THR A 37 1.17 -9.00 -9.86
C THR A 37 2.64 -9.39 -9.75
N GLU A 38 3.03 -10.46 -10.45
CA GLU A 38 4.42 -10.83 -10.66
C GLU A 38 5.22 -9.66 -11.24
N ALA A 39 4.65 -8.97 -12.23
CA ALA A 39 5.30 -7.81 -12.85
C ALA A 39 5.55 -6.68 -11.86
N ASP A 40 4.65 -6.44 -10.93
CA ASP A 40 4.84 -5.42 -9.89
C ASP A 40 6.10 -5.70 -9.08
N VAL A 41 6.29 -6.94 -8.65
CA VAL A 41 7.44 -7.33 -7.84
C VAL A 41 8.74 -7.26 -8.63
N VAL A 42 8.74 -7.77 -9.85
CA VAL A 42 9.94 -7.75 -10.72
C VAL A 42 10.33 -6.32 -11.07
N ASN A 43 9.37 -5.48 -11.43
CA ASN A 43 9.64 -4.08 -11.77
C ASN A 43 10.13 -3.29 -10.56
N PHE A 44 9.56 -3.52 -9.39
CA PHE A 44 9.99 -2.85 -8.17
C PHE A 44 11.41 -3.26 -7.77
N ALA A 45 11.73 -4.56 -7.86
CA ALA A 45 13.08 -5.04 -7.62
C ALA A 45 14.09 -4.37 -8.56
N SER A 46 13.75 -4.26 -9.84
CA SER A 46 14.62 -3.62 -10.84
C SER A 46 14.76 -2.12 -10.60
N LEU A 47 13.68 -1.44 -10.23
CA LEU A 47 13.69 0.00 -9.95
C LEU A 47 14.53 0.34 -8.73
N THR A 48 14.45 -0.46 -7.68
CA THR A 48 15.08 -0.18 -6.38
C THR A 48 16.42 -0.89 -6.18
N TRP A 49 16.71 -1.90 -7.00
CA TRP A 49 17.82 -2.82 -6.84
C TRP A 49 17.67 -3.78 -5.64
N ASP A 50 16.51 -3.81 -5.01
CA ASP A 50 16.24 -4.78 -3.94
C ASP A 50 15.84 -6.13 -4.54
N HIS A 51 16.86 -6.92 -4.89
CA HIS A 51 16.70 -8.27 -5.42
C HIS A 51 16.82 -9.35 -4.34
N ASN A 52 16.36 -9.07 -3.12
CA ASN A 52 16.34 -10.07 -2.07
C ASN A 52 15.60 -11.32 -2.56
N GLN A 53 16.22 -12.48 -2.35
CA GLN A 53 15.69 -13.76 -2.82
C GLN A 53 14.29 -14.07 -2.29
N LEU A 54 13.92 -13.49 -1.16
CA LEU A 54 12.57 -13.62 -0.63
C LEU A 54 11.50 -13.11 -1.60
N HIS A 55 11.85 -12.18 -2.46
CA HIS A 55 10.95 -11.61 -3.47
C HIS A 55 11.16 -12.23 -4.85
N THR A 56 12.35 -12.73 -5.14
CA THR A 56 12.78 -13.03 -6.51
C THR A 56 13.03 -14.52 -6.78
N ASP A 57 13.18 -15.34 -5.73
CA ASP A 57 13.49 -16.76 -5.88
C ASP A 57 12.43 -17.62 -5.17
N ALA A 58 11.59 -18.28 -5.97
CA ALA A 58 10.48 -19.06 -5.45
C ALA A 58 10.94 -20.26 -4.60
N GLU A 59 12.06 -20.89 -4.96
CA GLU A 59 12.58 -22.03 -4.19
C GLU A 59 13.14 -21.57 -2.84
N TYR A 60 13.89 -20.47 -2.86
CA TYR A 60 14.37 -19.86 -1.63
C TYR A 60 13.21 -19.48 -0.71
N ALA A 61 12.22 -18.80 -1.24
CA ALA A 61 11.06 -18.33 -0.48
C ALA A 61 10.23 -19.49 0.09
N ALA A 62 10.13 -20.60 -0.62
CA ALA A 62 9.43 -21.80 -0.15
C ALA A 62 10.02 -22.37 1.13
N GLY A 63 11.33 -22.20 1.34
CA GLY A 63 12.02 -22.63 2.55
C GLY A 63 11.96 -21.66 3.71
N THR A 64 11.32 -20.51 3.53
CA THR A 64 11.21 -19.48 4.57
C THR A 64 9.91 -19.62 5.37
N TYR A 65 9.82 -18.86 6.46
CA TYR A 65 8.60 -18.75 7.26
C TYR A 65 7.35 -18.45 6.41
N TYR A 66 7.51 -17.70 5.33
CA TYR A 66 6.38 -17.29 4.48
C TYR A 66 5.90 -18.38 3.53
N GLY A 67 6.73 -19.36 3.19
CA GLY A 67 6.37 -20.48 2.34
C GLY A 67 6.27 -20.18 0.84
N LYS A 68 6.30 -18.91 0.46
CA LYS A 68 6.27 -18.44 -0.93
C LYS A 68 6.80 -17.01 -0.99
N ARG A 69 7.06 -16.52 -2.20
CA ARG A 69 7.56 -15.15 -2.36
C ARG A 69 6.56 -14.12 -1.85
N ILE A 70 7.07 -13.11 -1.17
CA ILE A 70 6.29 -11.97 -0.74
C ILE A 70 6.70 -10.74 -1.54
N ALA A 71 5.79 -9.78 -1.66
CA ALA A 71 6.10 -8.47 -2.22
C ALA A 71 6.96 -7.68 -1.22
N HIS A 72 7.76 -6.76 -1.75
CA HIS A 72 8.51 -5.82 -0.93
C HIS A 72 7.55 -4.99 -0.07
N GLY A 73 7.86 -4.81 1.19
CA GLY A 73 7.04 -3.98 2.08
C GLY A 73 6.86 -2.57 1.53
N LEU A 74 7.94 -1.98 1.02
CA LEU A 74 7.90 -0.64 0.43
C LEU A 74 7.06 -0.58 -0.85
N LEU A 75 6.97 -1.66 -1.62
CA LEU A 75 6.04 -1.75 -2.75
C LEU A 75 4.59 -1.65 -2.26
N GLY A 76 4.27 -2.34 -1.18
CA GLY A 76 2.92 -2.28 -0.58
C GLY A 76 2.55 -0.86 -0.17
N ILE A 77 3.46 -0.14 0.47
CA ILE A 77 3.27 1.27 0.83
C ILE A 77 3.04 2.13 -0.42
N ALA A 78 3.85 1.93 -1.46
CA ALA A 78 3.74 2.68 -2.71
C ALA A 78 2.39 2.44 -3.40
N ILE A 79 1.94 1.19 -3.45
CA ILE A 79 0.62 0.84 -3.99
C ILE A 79 -0.50 1.51 -3.18
N HIS A 80 -0.40 1.46 -1.85
CA HIS A 80 -1.37 2.12 -0.98
C HIS A 80 -1.47 3.62 -1.28
N ALA A 81 -0.35 4.29 -1.36
CA ALA A 81 -0.30 5.71 -1.69
C ALA A 81 -0.91 5.98 -3.08
N GLY A 82 -0.61 5.12 -4.04
CA GLY A 82 -1.13 5.23 -5.39
C GLY A 82 -2.65 5.05 -5.47
N LEU A 83 -3.22 4.15 -4.68
CA LEU A 83 -4.67 3.96 -4.66
C LEU A 83 -5.41 5.17 -4.09
N ALA A 84 -4.77 5.94 -3.25
CA ALA A 84 -5.37 7.10 -2.59
C ALA A 84 -4.93 8.45 -3.20
N TYR A 85 -4.22 8.45 -4.33
CA TYR A 85 -3.60 9.67 -4.87
C TYR A 85 -4.59 10.79 -5.13
N GLN A 86 -5.81 10.47 -5.54
CA GLN A 86 -6.82 11.47 -5.88
C GLN A 86 -7.24 12.34 -4.71
N LEU A 87 -7.14 11.83 -3.48
CA LEU A 87 -7.50 12.60 -2.28
C LEU A 87 -6.71 13.89 -2.17
N THR A 88 -5.46 13.89 -2.61
CA THR A 88 -4.54 15.01 -2.43
C THR A 88 -3.89 15.48 -3.71
N GLU A 89 -4.34 15.01 -4.86
CA GLU A 89 -3.71 15.30 -6.16
C GLU A 89 -3.53 16.80 -6.41
N GLU A 90 -4.54 17.60 -6.08
CA GLU A 90 -4.52 19.05 -6.31
C GLU A 90 -4.07 19.85 -5.09
N SER A 91 -4.02 19.23 -3.92
CA SER A 91 -3.81 19.94 -2.65
C SER A 91 -2.47 19.68 -2.00
N ILE A 92 -1.80 18.57 -2.32
CA ILE A 92 -0.52 18.24 -1.70
C ILE A 92 0.60 19.13 -2.20
N LEU A 93 1.39 19.66 -1.26
CA LEU A 93 2.57 20.46 -1.57
C LEU A 93 3.85 19.64 -1.43
N ALA A 94 3.92 18.80 -0.42
CA ALA A 94 5.09 17.97 -0.15
C ALA A 94 4.72 16.78 0.73
N PHE A 95 5.46 15.71 0.55
CA PHE A 95 5.40 14.52 1.41
C PHE A 95 6.50 14.66 2.45
N LEU A 96 6.15 14.90 3.70
CA LEU A 96 7.13 15.24 4.72
C LEU A 96 7.57 14.06 5.58
N GLU A 97 6.65 13.16 5.88
CA GLU A 97 6.92 12.08 6.82
C GLU A 97 5.96 10.92 6.58
N LEU A 98 6.47 9.71 6.77
CA LEU A 98 5.69 8.48 6.74
C LEU A 98 5.99 7.68 8.00
N LYS A 99 4.95 7.25 8.70
CA LYS A 99 5.03 6.29 9.79
C LYS A 99 4.20 5.06 9.43
N TRP A 100 4.83 3.89 9.44
CA TRP A 100 4.20 2.67 8.95
C TRP A 100 4.61 1.47 9.80
N GLN A 101 3.68 0.54 9.98
CA GLN A 101 3.95 -0.74 10.62
C GLN A 101 3.51 -1.86 9.69
N PHE A 102 4.40 -2.82 9.45
CA PHE A 102 4.10 -4.02 8.67
C PHE A 102 3.52 -5.09 9.59
N LYS A 103 2.27 -5.46 9.37
CA LYS A 103 1.56 -6.44 10.21
C LYS A 103 1.45 -7.81 9.55
N LEU A 104 1.24 -7.83 8.25
CA LEU A 104 1.05 -9.05 7.46
C LEU A 104 1.87 -8.95 6.17
N PRO A 105 2.35 -10.09 5.66
CA PRO A 105 3.01 -10.11 4.36
C PRO A 105 2.01 -9.82 3.25
N LEU A 106 2.49 -9.24 2.17
CA LEU A 106 1.74 -9.03 0.94
C LEU A 106 2.24 -10.04 -0.09
N PHE A 107 1.35 -10.89 -0.56
CA PHE A 107 1.69 -11.92 -1.55
C PHE A 107 1.32 -11.48 -2.96
N ILE A 108 2.03 -12.06 -3.93
CA ILE A 108 1.63 -11.96 -5.33
C ILE A 108 0.24 -12.60 -5.45
N GLY A 109 -0.70 -11.89 -6.05
CA GLY A 109 -2.09 -12.31 -6.15
C GLY A 109 -3.05 -11.66 -5.15
N ASP A 110 -2.52 -10.98 -4.13
CA ASP A 110 -3.35 -10.24 -3.17
C ASP A 110 -4.00 -9.01 -3.80
#